data_0be5e7b9646ea18f7dc16e8da9392ace
#
_entry.id   0be5e7b9646ea18f7dc16e8da9392ace
#
_cell.length_a   1.000
_cell.length_b   1.000
_cell.length_c   1.000
_cell.angle_alpha   90.00
_cell.angle_beta   90.00
_cell.angle_gamma   90.00
#
_symmetry.space_group_name_H-M   'P 1'
#
loop_
_entity.id
_entity.type
_entity.pdbx_description
1 polymer ?
#
loop_
_entity_poly.entity_id
_entity_poly.type
_entity_poly.pdbx_seq_one_letter_code
_entity_poly.pdbx_strand_id
1 'polypeptide(L)'
;ILAGVSAVSKNHPDAGVPWNWSQEVLGTLAATIRAGLFPISIAANKADRTEKSSWDDLTMLVENSGGVLVPTSAEAELALRRASLANLIELDPETSEFEITKAGQEKLSEAQRTALISISETLSQWDGGGLIGLLSTVVFDRLSHRVAYPVQDDMHWIDGEGNILPDALLVPEGTTAKGLAYAVHSDLGDGFIRATDARSGRVIGADHEIQNGDIISIHAKR
;
A
#
# COMPACT_ATOMS: atom_id res chain seq x y z
N ILE A 1 21.89 10.59 1.43
CA ILE A 1 22.86 11.65 1.04
C ILE A 1 24.11 11.03 0.40
N LEU A 2 24.81 10.10 1.07
CA LEU A 2 26.03 9.45 0.51
C LEU A 2 25.81 8.80 -0.85
N ALA A 3 24.70 8.07 -1.03
CA ALA A 3 24.34 7.46 -2.30
C ALA A 3 24.10 8.52 -3.41
N GLY A 4 23.47 9.64 -3.05
CA GLY A 4 23.29 10.77 -3.97
C GLY A 4 24.58 11.42 -4.39
N VAL A 5 25.50 11.66 -3.46
CA VAL A 5 26.84 12.18 -3.75
C VAL A 5 27.62 11.24 -4.67
N SER A 6 27.58 9.93 -4.39
CA SER A 6 28.21 8.91 -5.23
C SER A 6 27.65 8.86 -6.65
N ALA A 7 26.31 8.96 -6.79
CA ALA A 7 25.65 9.00 -8.09
C ALA A 7 26.05 10.26 -8.91
N VAL A 8 26.10 11.42 -8.24
CA VAL A 8 26.55 12.67 -8.87
C VAL A 8 27.99 12.58 -9.33
N SER A 9 28.90 12.08 -8.47
CA SER A 9 30.33 11.93 -8.85
C SER A 9 30.50 10.97 -10.02
N LYS A 10 29.65 9.96 -10.16
CA LYS A 10 29.66 9.03 -11.29
C LYS A 10 29.19 9.69 -12.59
N ASN A 11 28.16 10.54 -12.51
CA ASN A 11 27.56 11.19 -13.68
C ASN A 11 28.31 12.48 -14.09
N HIS A 12 29.04 13.10 -13.15
CA HIS A 12 29.82 14.31 -13.36
C HIS A 12 31.24 14.12 -12.80
N PRO A 13 32.09 13.30 -13.44
CA PRO A 13 33.43 12.96 -12.93
C PRO A 13 34.34 14.17 -12.78
N ASP A 14 34.12 15.22 -13.56
CA ASP A 14 34.90 16.46 -13.55
C ASP A 14 34.37 17.52 -12.57
N ALA A 15 33.30 17.24 -11.83
CA ALA A 15 32.69 18.21 -10.93
C ALA A 15 33.54 18.57 -9.71
N GLY A 16 34.59 17.79 -9.42
CA GLY A 16 35.49 18.02 -8.30
C GLY A 16 34.80 17.79 -6.93
N VAL A 17 35.19 18.62 -5.96
CA VAL A 17 34.68 18.50 -4.58
C VAL A 17 33.31 19.17 -4.41
N PRO A 18 32.42 18.64 -3.54
CA PRO A 18 31.01 19.07 -3.43
C PRO A 18 30.80 20.58 -3.22
N TRP A 19 31.71 21.26 -2.53
CA TRP A 19 31.57 22.69 -2.28
C TRP A 19 31.91 23.58 -3.47
N ASN A 20 32.45 23.01 -4.55
CA ASN A 20 32.73 23.71 -5.81
C ASN A 20 31.74 23.34 -6.93
N TRP A 21 30.73 22.57 -6.62
CA TRP A 21 29.76 22.12 -7.61
C TRP A 21 28.94 23.26 -8.22
N SER A 22 28.75 23.21 -9.53
CA SER A 22 27.88 24.14 -10.23
C SER A 22 26.41 23.96 -9.82
N GLN A 23 25.58 24.94 -10.15
CA GLN A 23 24.12 24.86 -9.93
C GLN A 23 23.49 23.64 -10.63
N GLU A 24 23.97 23.27 -11.80
CA GLU A 24 23.53 22.10 -12.55
C GLU A 24 23.83 20.80 -11.80
N VAL A 25 25.06 20.65 -11.30
CA VAL A 25 25.48 19.49 -10.50
C VAL A 25 24.70 19.41 -9.19
N LEU A 26 24.49 20.54 -8.51
CA LEU A 26 23.65 20.60 -7.33
C LEU A 26 22.18 20.26 -7.63
N GLY A 27 21.67 20.67 -8.78
CA GLY A 27 20.34 20.26 -9.28
C GLY A 27 20.23 18.75 -9.47
N THR A 28 21.23 18.11 -10.06
CA THR A 28 21.31 16.66 -10.22
C THR A 28 21.35 15.95 -8.85
N LEU A 29 22.12 16.46 -7.90
CA LEU A 29 22.14 15.92 -6.53
C LEU A 29 20.77 16.01 -5.88
N ALA A 30 20.14 17.18 -5.92
CA ALA A 30 18.81 17.38 -5.34
C ALA A 30 17.77 16.47 -5.97
N ALA A 31 17.77 16.30 -7.29
CA ALA A 31 16.87 15.38 -8.00
C ALA A 31 17.10 13.92 -7.58
N THR A 32 18.37 13.50 -7.46
CA THR A 32 18.72 12.13 -7.04
C THR A 32 18.28 11.87 -5.59
N ILE A 33 18.53 12.81 -4.70
CA ILE A 33 18.10 12.71 -3.29
C ILE A 33 16.57 12.65 -3.21
N ARG A 34 15.88 13.54 -3.94
CA ARG A 34 14.43 13.58 -3.98
C ARG A 34 13.84 12.26 -4.48
N ALA A 35 14.37 11.73 -5.58
CA ALA A 35 13.89 10.47 -6.16
C ALA A 35 14.04 9.29 -5.19
N GLY A 36 15.12 9.29 -4.38
CA GLY A 36 15.35 8.25 -3.38
C GLY A 36 14.53 8.40 -2.09
N LEU A 37 14.27 9.65 -1.66
CA LEU A 37 13.55 9.92 -0.40
C LEU A 37 12.03 10.09 -0.61
N PHE A 38 11.64 10.65 -1.75
CA PHE A 38 10.26 11.00 -2.05
C PHE A 38 9.89 10.51 -3.47
N PRO A 39 9.81 9.19 -3.67
CA PRO A 39 9.40 8.64 -4.95
C PRO A 39 7.98 9.10 -5.29
N ILE A 40 7.76 9.48 -6.54
CA ILE A 40 6.45 9.90 -7.02
C ILE A 40 5.69 8.67 -7.49
N SER A 41 4.46 8.52 -7.00
CA SER A 41 3.50 7.53 -7.51
C SER A 41 2.36 8.27 -8.21
N ILE A 42 2.02 7.83 -9.42
CA ILE A 42 1.10 8.51 -10.31
C ILE A 42 -0.14 7.65 -10.54
N ALA A 43 -1.31 8.18 -10.15
CA ALA A 43 -2.60 7.67 -10.58
C ALA A 43 -2.92 8.27 -11.95
N ALA A 44 -2.77 7.48 -13.00
CA ALA A 44 -3.06 7.94 -14.36
C ALA A 44 -4.57 7.85 -14.60
N ASN A 45 -5.28 8.92 -14.23
CA ASN A 45 -6.73 8.97 -14.25
C ASN A 45 -7.29 9.05 -15.68
N LYS A 46 -8.52 8.55 -15.87
CA LYS A 46 -9.22 8.41 -17.15
C LYS A 46 -8.60 7.38 -18.10
N ALA A 47 -7.97 6.36 -17.53
CA ALA A 47 -7.38 5.26 -18.27
C ALA A 47 -8.40 4.52 -19.16
N ASP A 48 -9.65 4.47 -18.72
CA ASP A 48 -10.80 3.93 -19.45
C ASP A 48 -11.08 4.59 -20.81
N ARG A 49 -10.48 5.76 -21.06
CA ARG A 49 -10.65 6.55 -22.29
C ARG A 49 -9.41 6.53 -23.18
N THR A 50 -8.40 5.76 -22.83
CA THR A 50 -7.07 5.81 -23.48
C THR A 50 -6.68 4.41 -23.94
N GLU A 51 -6.05 4.31 -25.11
CA GLU A 51 -5.53 3.05 -25.62
C GLU A 51 -4.33 2.57 -24.82
N LYS A 52 -4.21 1.24 -24.65
CA LYS A 52 -3.15 0.61 -23.85
C LYS A 52 -1.74 1.01 -24.30
N SER A 53 -1.51 1.17 -25.60
CA SER A 53 -0.22 1.57 -26.15
C SER A 53 0.29 2.91 -25.62
N SER A 54 -0.62 3.84 -25.31
CA SER A 54 -0.25 5.14 -24.71
C SER A 54 0.24 5.04 -23.28
N TRP A 55 -0.06 3.93 -22.59
CA TRP A 55 0.37 3.67 -21.20
C TRP A 55 1.78 3.15 -21.13
N ASP A 56 2.16 2.28 -22.08
CA ASP A 56 3.45 1.58 -22.05
C ASP A 56 4.60 2.59 -22.10
N ASP A 57 4.52 3.59 -22.99
CA ASP A 57 5.52 4.66 -23.10
C ASP A 57 5.58 5.52 -21.82
N LEU A 58 4.41 5.88 -21.26
CA LEU A 58 4.33 6.70 -20.06
C LEU A 58 4.81 5.93 -18.83
N THR A 59 4.46 4.66 -18.71
CA THR A 59 4.93 3.76 -17.66
C THR A 59 6.45 3.66 -17.67
N MET A 60 7.03 3.41 -18.83
CA MET A 60 8.48 3.33 -19.00
C MET A 60 9.18 4.66 -18.61
N LEU A 61 8.60 5.80 -18.97
CA LEU A 61 9.16 7.12 -18.60
C LEU A 61 9.14 7.34 -17.08
N VAL A 62 8.04 6.96 -16.43
CA VAL A 62 7.86 7.11 -14.98
C VAL A 62 8.78 6.15 -14.21
N GLU A 63 8.85 4.89 -14.62
CA GLU A 63 9.74 3.88 -14.02
C GLU A 63 11.21 4.25 -14.16
N ASN A 64 11.64 4.75 -15.29
CA ASN A 64 13.00 5.24 -15.52
C ASN A 64 13.37 6.42 -14.58
N SER A 65 12.37 7.18 -14.13
CA SER A 65 12.55 8.24 -13.11
C SER A 65 12.47 7.73 -11.66
N GLY A 66 12.32 6.42 -11.46
CA GLY A 66 12.13 5.79 -10.16
C GLY A 66 10.71 5.96 -9.59
N GLY A 67 9.74 6.35 -10.43
CA GLY A 67 8.33 6.46 -10.06
C GLY A 67 7.55 5.15 -10.23
N VAL A 68 6.28 5.20 -9.88
CA VAL A 68 5.27 4.17 -10.19
C VAL A 68 4.10 4.86 -10.89
N LEU A 69 3.59 4.25 -11.95
CA LEU A 69 2.37 4.69 -12.60
C LEU A 69 1.36 3.55 -12.56
N VAL A 70 0.15 3.86 -12.11
CA VAL A 70 -0.96 2.90 -12.09
C VAL A 70 -2.15 3.50 -12.84
N PRO A 71 -2.75 2.78 -13.80
CA PRO A 71 -3.96 3.21 -14.48
C PRO A 71 -5.12 3.27 -13.50
N THR A 72 -5.90 4.34 -13.57
CA THR A 72 -7.06 4.55 -12.71
C THR A 72 -8.22 5.15 -13.51
N SER A 73 -9.44 4.91 -13.07
CA SER A 73 -10.63 5.63 -13.51
C SER A 73 -11.49 5.99 -12.32
N ALA A 74 -11.28 7.20 -11.80
CA ALA A 74 -11.98 7.66 -10.60
C ALA A 74 -13.51 7.67 -10.78
N GLU A 75 -14.02 7.94 -11.98
CA GLU A 75 -15.44 7.91 -12.31
C GLU A 75 -16.00 6.48 -12.24
N ALA A 76 -15.30 5.53 -12.83
CA ALA A 76 -15.66 4.11 -12.87
C ALA A 76 -15.61 3.49 -11.46
N GLU A 77 -14.50 3.68 -10.74
CA GLU A 77 -14.34 3.20 -9.37
C GLU A 77 -15.40 3.78 -8.42
N LEU A 78 -15.70 5.08 -8.56
CA LEU A 78 -16.73 5.73 -7.75
C LEU A 78 -18.13 5.17 -8.05
N ALA A 79 -18.42 4.82 -9.30
CA ALA A 79 -19.71 4.23 -9.69
C ALA A 79 -19.90 2.85 -9.01
N LEU A 80 -18.89 1.98 -9.03
CA LEU A 80 -18.93 0.68 -8.34
C LEU A 80 -19.08 0.85 -6.82
N ARG A 81 -18.30 1.75 -6.21
CA ARG A 81 -18.38 2.01 -4.76
C ARG A 81 -19.75 2.56 -4.34
N ARG A 82 -20.35 3.45 -5.13
CA ARG A 82 -21.71 3.96 -4.86
C ARG A 82 -22.74 2.86 -4.96
N ALA A 83 -22.62 1.97 -5.94
CA ALA A 83 -23.54 0.83 -6.07
C ALA A 83 -23.40 -0.13 -4.87
N SER A 84 -22.17 -0.37 -4.41
CA SER A 84 -21.89 -1.17 -3.21
C SER A 84 -22.45 -0.53 -1.94
N LEU A 85 -22.20 0.75 -1.71
CA LEU A 85 -22.74 1.50 -0.57
C LEU A 85 -24.28 1.53 -0.55
N ALA A 86 -24.91 1.50 -1.72
CA ALA A 86 -26.35 1.38 -1.85
C ALA A 86 -26.86 -0.06 -1.69
N ASN A 87 -25.99 -1.02 -1.38
CA ASN A 87 -26.27 -2.45 -1.27
C ASN A 87 -26.89 -3.06 -2.54
N LEU A 88 -26.50 -2.55 -3.71
CA LEU A 88 -26.94 -3.05 -5.01
C LEU A 88 -25.99 -4.12 -5.54
N ILE A 89 -24.74 -4.03 -5.16
CA ILE A 89 -23.67 -4.99 -5.49
C ILE A 89 -22.83 -5.29 -4.25
N GLU A 90 -22.24 -6.47 -4.21
CA GLU A 90 -21.14 -6.84 -3.31
C GLU A 90 -19.86 -6.74 -4.10
N LEU A 91 -19.01 -5.76 -3.78
CA LEU A 91 -17.83 -5.38 -4.53
C LEU A 91 -16.57 -5.90 -3.84
N ASP A 92 -15.73 -6.62 -4.57
CA ASP A 92 -14.34 -6.83 -4.17
C ASP A 92 -13.51 -5.58 -4.52
N PRO A 93 -12.99 -4.86 -3.53
CA PRO A 93 -12.27 -3.61 -3.77
C PRO A 93 -10.88 -3.82 -4.40
N GLU A 94 -10.31 -5.02 -4.35
CA GLU A 94 -8.98 -5.33 -4.90
C GLU A 94 -9.06 -5.65 -6.38
N THR A 95 -10.02 -6.49 -6.77
CA THR A 95 -10.18 -6.95 -8.16
C THR A 95 -11.14 -6.09 -8.96
N SER A 96 -11.96 -5.26 -8.31
CA SER A 96 -13.10 -4.54 -8.89
C SER A 96 -14.18 -5.46 -9.48
N GLU A 97 -14.14 -6.75 -9.15
CA GLU A 97 -15.21 -7.70 -9.45
C GLU A 97 -16.38 -7.51 -8.49
N PHE A 98 -17.57 -7.87 -8.91
CA PHE A 98 -18.75 -7.74 -8.04
C PHE A 98 -19.82 -8.80 -8.32
N GLU A 99 -20.65 -9.05 -7.32
CA GLU A 99 -21.90 -9.78 -7.44
C GLU A 99 -23.10 -8.86 -7.23
N ILE A 100 -24.16 -9.06 -8.03
CA ILE A 100 -25.40 -8.29 -7.87
C ILE A 100 -26.18 -8.88 -6.69
N THR A 101 -26.45 -8.06 -5.68
CA THR A 101 -27.26 -8.46 -4.52
C THR A 101 -28.73 -8.69 -4.88
N LYS A 102 -29.51 -9.29 -3.97
CA LYS A 102 -30.97 -9.43 -4.14
C LYS A 102 -31.63 -8.07 -4.35
N ALA A 103 -31.24 -7.06 -3.57
CA ALA A 103 -31.75 -5.69 -3.72
C ALA A 103 -31.34 -5.08 -5.07
N GLY A 104 -30.14 -5.39 -5.57
CA GLY A 104 -29.70 -4.98 -6.89
C GLY A 104 -30.49 -5.62 -8.02
N GLN A 105 -30.87 -6.90 -7.87
CA GLN A 105 -31.71 -7.57 -8.86
C GLN A 105 -33.10 -6.93 -9.02
N GLU A 106 -33.63 -6.38 -7.94
CA GLU A 106 -34.95 -5.74 -7.94
C GLU A 106 -34.91 -4.27 -8.39
N LYS A 107 -33.83 -3.56 -8.07
CA LYS A 107 -33.77 -2.09 -8.23
C LYS A 107 -32.98 -1.62 -9.44
N LEU A 108 -31.99 -2.40 -9.91
CA LEU A 108 -31.18 -2.00 -11.07
C LEU A 108 -31.94 -2.23 -12.36
N SER A 109 -31.99 -1.20 -13.20
CA SER A 109 -32.43 -1.36 -14.60
C SER A 109 -31.41 -2.16 -15.39
N GLU A 110 -31.84 -2.74 -16.52
CA GLU A 110 -30.95 -3.50 -17.41
C GLU A 110 -29.76 -2.64 -17.90
N ALA A 111 -30.01 -1.38 -18.24
CA ALA A 111 -28.98 -0.44 -18.64
C ALA A 111 -27.94 -0.18 -17.53
N GLN A 112 -28.37 -0.10 -16.27
CA GLN A 112 -27.48 0.08 -15.14
C GLN A 112 -26.63 -1.17 -14.89
N ARG A 113 -27.21 -2.37 -15.00
CA ARG A 113 -26.49 -3.65 -14.88
C ARG A 113 -25.39 -3.75 -15.95
N THR A 114 -25.75 -3.50 -17.20
CA THR A 114 -24.81 -3.51 -18.32
C THR A 114 -23.67 -2.51 -18.11
N ALA A 115 -23.99 -1.31 -17.64
CA ALA A 115 -22.98 -0.28 -17.35
C ALA A 115 -22.02 -0.71 -16.24
N LEU A 116 -22.52 -1.29 -15.13
CA LEU A 116 -21.67 -1.77 -14.02
C LEU A 116 -20.77 -2.92 -14.49
N ILE A 117 -21.28 -3.86 -15.27
CA ILE A 117 -20.49 -4.97 -15.83
C ILE A 117 -19.38 -4.42 -16.73
N SER A 118 -19.70 -3.53 -17.67
CA SER A 118 -18.70 -2.92 -18.56
C SER A 118 -17.61 -2.15 -17.79
N ILE A 119 -17.97 -1.47 -16.70
CA ILE A 119 -17.01 -0.80 -15.82
C ILE A 119 -16.08 -1.82 -15.15
N SER A 120 -16.64 -2.88 -14.56
CA SER A 120 -15.86 -3.94 -13.91
C SER A 120 -14.91 -4.63 -14.88
N GLU A 121 -15.39 -5.01 -16.06
CA GLU A 121 -14.57 -5.59 -17.13
C GLU A 121 -13.42 -4.68 -17.56
N THR A 122 -13.64 -3.36 -17.61
CA THR A 122 -12.60 -2.39 -17.94
C THR A 122 -11.54 -2.30 -16.84
N LEU A 123 -11.96 -2.22 -15.58
CA LEU A 123 -11.05 -2.11 -14.45
C LEU A 123 -10.26 -3.39 -14.22
N SER A 124 -10.89 -4.56 -14.39
CA SER A 124 -10.24 -5.87 -14.23
C SER A 124 -9.12 -6.14 -15.24
N GLN A 125 -9.08 -5.41 -16.37
CA GLN A 125 -7.97 -5.50 -17.33
C GLN A 125 -6.66 -4.87 -16.82
N TRP A 126 -6.74 -4.07 -15.77
CA TRP A 126 -5.58 -3.42 -15.15
C TRP A 126 -5.17 -4.23 -13.92
N ASP A 127 -4.43 -5.29 -14.12
CA ASP A 127 -3.92 -6.15 -13.04
C ASP A 127 -3.24 -5.30 -11.95
N GLY A 128 -3.86 -5.24 -10.78
CA GLY A 128 -3.44 -4.36 -9.68
C GLY A 128 -3.66 -2.85 -9.96
N GLY A 129 -4.51 -2.48 -10.92
CA GLY A 129 -4.85 -1.10 -11.24
C GLY A 129 -5.87 -0.48 -10.26
N GLY A 130 -6.23 0.79 -10.56
CA GLY A 130 -7.11 1.56 -9.72
C GLY A 130 -6.44 2.17 -8.49
N LEU A 131 -7.22 2.90 -7.70
CA LEU A 131 -6.69 3.61 -6.53
C LEU A 131 -6.20 2.67 -5.43
N ILE A 132 -6.90 1.56 -5.21
CA ILE A 132 -6.49 0.56 -4.21
C ILE A 132 -5.19 -0.12 -4.67
N GLY A 133 -5.08 -0.50 -5.95
CA GLY A 133 -3.84 -1.04 -6.50
C GLY A 133 -2.65 -0.09 -6.35
N LEU A 134 -2.85 1.20 -6.62
CA LEU A 134 -1.81 2.21 -6.39
C LEU A 134 -1.37 2.27 -4.92
N LEU A 135 -2.33 2.30 -3.98
CA LEU A 135 -2.02 2.33 -2.55
C LEU A 135 -1.29 1.06 -2.12
N SER A 136 -1.74 -0.11 -2.58
CA SER A 136 -1.09 -1.40 -2.29
C SER A 136 0.35 -1.42 -2.81
N THR A 137 0.57 -1.04 -4.06
CA THR A 137 1.92 -0.94 -4.65
C THR A 137 2.82 0.01 -3.86
N VAL A 138 2.29 1.18 -3.45
CA VAL A 138 3.08 2.13 -2.65
C VAL A 138 3.44 1.56 -1.29
N VAL A 139 2.47 1.00 -0.57
CA VAL A 139 2.65 0.55 0.81
C VAL A 139 3.49 -0.73 0.87
N PHE A 140 3.13 -1.74 0.07
CA PHE A 140 3.71 -3.07 0.21
C PHE A 140 4.98 -3.26 -0.63
N ASP A 141 5.02 -2.72 -1.86
CA ASP A 141 6.14 -2.94 -2.76
C ASP A 141 7.21 -1.85 -2.61
N ARG A 142 6.79 -0.57 -2.60
CA ARG A 142 7.76 0.52 -2.58
C ARG A 142 8.26 0.88 -1.18
N LEU A 143 7.38 0.95 -0.22
CA LEU A 143 7.73 1.24 1.17
C LEU A 143 8.11 -0.03 1.94
N SER A 144 7.90 -1.21 1.33
CA SER A 144 8.16 -2.51 1.96
C SER A 144 7.56 -2.58 3.36
N HIS A 145 6.29 -2.16 3.49
CA HIS A 145 5.59 -2.26 4.76
C HIS A 145 4.78 -3.54 4.84
N ARG A 146 4.48 -3.95 6.07
CA ARG A 146 3.59 -5.07 6.41
C ARG A 146 2.49 -4.56 7.32
N VAL A 147 1.31 -5.16 7.23
CA VAL A 147 0.22 -4.90 8.18
C VAL A 147 0.31 -5.90 9.30
N ALA A 148 0.22 -5.43 10.54
CA ALA A 148 0.08 -6.28 11.72
C ALA A 148 -1.10 -5.80 12.57
N TYR A 149 -1.77 -6.76 13.22
CA TYR A 149 -2.94 -6.52 14.06
C TYR A 149 -2.58 -6.86 15.52
N PRO A 150 -2.19 -5.87 16.34
CA PRO A 150 -1.97 -6.10 17.76
C PRO A 150 -3.29 -6.30 18.47
N VAL A 151 -3.39 -7.35 19.28
CA VAL A 151 -4.58 -7.70 20.05
C VAL A 151 -4.21 -7.97 21.52
N GLN A 152 -5.16 -7.82 22.44
CA GLN A 152 -4.98 -8.18 23.84
C GLN A 152 -5.40 -9.63 24.12
N ASP A 153 -6.48 -10.09 23.48
CA ASP A 153 -6.96 -11.47 23.56
C ASP A 153 -6.63 -12.19 22.24
N ASP A 154 -5.78 -13.20 22.33
CA ASP A 154 -5.34 -14.01 21.18
C ASP A 154 -6.40 -15.02 20.71
N MET A 155 -7.42 -15.34 21.54
CA MET A 155 -8.49 -16.27 21.16
C MET A 155 -9.63 -15.58 20.41
N HIS A 156 -9.99 -14.36 20.80
CA HIS A 156 -11.12 -13.63 20.23
C HIS A 156 -10.69 -12.46 19.33
N TRP A 157 -9.37 -12.18 19.25
CA TRP A 157 -8.76 -11.11 18.45
C TRP A 157 -9.30 -9.72 18.81
N ILE A 158 -9.50 -9.48 20.11
CA ILE A 158 -10.09 -8.24 20.61
C ILE A 158 -9.08 -7.42 21.42
N ASP A 159 -9.39 -6.13 21.57
CA ASP A 159 -8.74 -5.23 22.53
C ASP A 159 -9.37 -5.36 23.93
N GLY A 160 -8.95 -4.49 24.86
CA GLY A 160 -9.50 -4.43 26.22
C GLY A 160 -10.95 -3.93 26.30
N GLU A 161 -11.49 -3.37 25.23
CA GLU A 161 -12.86 -2.85 25.12
C GLU A 161 -13.80 -3.81 24.39
N GLY A 162 -13.27 -4.89 23.84
CA GLY A 162 -14.03 -5.91 23.11
C GLY A 162 -14.18 -5.63 21.61
N ASN A 163 -13.44 -4.68 21.04
CA ASN A 163 -13.42 -4.44 19.61
C ASN A 163 -12.58 -5.51 18.89
N ILE A 164 -13.11 -6.10 17.83
CA ILE A 164 -12.42 -7.11 17.04
C ILE A 164 -11.44 -6.42 16.09
N LEU A 165 -10.16 -6.84 16.08
CA LEU A 165 -9.07 -6.28 15.27
C LEU A 165 -9.11 -4.73 15.24
N PRO A 166 -9.00 -4.08 16.41
CA PRO A 166 -9.28 -2.65 16.55
C PRO A 166 -8.28 -1.79 15.76
N ASP A 167 -7.02 -2.25 15.68
CA ASP A 167 -5.93 -1.51 15.08
C ASP A 167 -5.24 -2.33 13.98
N ALA A 168 -4.94 -1.67 12.87
CA ALA A 168 -4.06 -2.18 11.84
C ALA A 168 -2.81 -1.29 11.79
N LEU A 169 -1.66 -1.82 12.19
CA LEU A 169 -0.41 -1.08 12.18
C LEU A 169 0.40 -1.40 10.92
N LEU A 170 0.85 -0.35 10.23
CA LEU A 170 1.85 -0.48 9.18
C LEU A 170 3.24 -0.44 9.79
N VAL A 171 3.99 -1.52 9.60
CA VAL A 171 5.37 -1.66 10.09
C VAL A 171 6.31 -1.95 8.93
N PRO A 172 7.57 -1.46 8.95
CA PRO A 172 8.56 -1.83 7.95
C PRO A 172 8.79 -3.34 7.89
N GLU A 173 9.07 -3.87 6.70
CA GLU A 173 9.54 -5.25 6.52
C GLU A 173 10.75 -5.54 7.40
N GLY A 174 10.84 -6.74 7.95
CA GLY A 174 11.86 -7.09 8.93
C GLY A 174 11.59 -6.62 10.35
N THR A 175 10.43 -5.97 10.60
CA THR A 175 10.02 -5.63 11.97
C THR A 175 9.80 -6.90 12.78
N THR A 176 10.42 -6.97 13.96
CA THR A 176 10.30 -8.12 14.87
C THR A 176 9.10 -7.98 15.81
N ALA A 177 8.72 -9.07 16.49
CA ALA A 177 7.65 -9.04 17.50
C ALA A 177 7.93 -8.00 18.60
N LYS A 178 9.18 -7.84 19.03
CA LYS A 178 9.57 -6.77 19.97
C LYS A 178 9.49 -5.39 19.30
N GLY A 179 9.85 -5.27 18.03
CA GLY A 179 9.69 -4.03 17.25
C GLY A 179 8.24 -3.62 17.12
N LEU A 180 7.33 -4.57 16.89
CA LEU A 180 5.89 -4.31 16.90
C LEU A 180 5.40 -3.84 18.28
N ALA A 181 5.90 -4.42 19.37
CA ALA A 181 5.57 -3.96 20.72
C ALA A 181 5.94 -2.48 20.94
N TYR A 182 7.11 -2.06 20.47
CA TYR A 182 7.51 -0.64 20.48
C TYR A 182 6.64 0.24 19.59
N ALA A 183 6.19 -0.28 18.45
CA ALA A 183 5.29 0.46 17.55
C ALA A 183 3.92 0.70 18.19
N VAL A 184 3.44 -0.22 19.04
CA VAL A 184 2.20 -0.05 19.82
C VAL A 184 2.41 0.93 20.98
N HIS A 185 3.41 0.68 21.83
CA HIS A 185 3.76 1.56 22.94
C HIS A 185 5.16 1.24 23.50
N SER A 186 5.90 2.26 23.92
CA SER A 186 7.25 2.12 24.48
C SER A 186 7.30 1.14 25.65
N ASP A 187 6.34 1.23 26.56
CA ASP A 187 6.31 0.36 27.77
C ASP A 187 6.11 -1.12 27.41
N LEU A 188 5.38 -1.42 26.31
CA LEU A 188 5.23 -2.80 25.83
C LEU A 188 6.54 -3.31 25.23
N GLY A 189 7.29 -2.45 24.54
CA GLY A 189 8.60 -2.79 24.00
C GLY A 189 9.64 -3.01 25.09
N ASP A 190 9.70 -2.12 26.09
CA ASP A 190 10.63 -2.21 27.24
C ASP A 190 10.31 -3.41 28.13
N GLY A 191 9.01 -3.63 28.39
CA GLY A 191 8.51 -4.75 29.18
C GLY A 191 8.36 -6.08 28.43
N PHE A 192 8.73 -6.17 27.14
CA PHE A 192 8.48 -7.33 26.30
C PHE A 192 9.00 -8.63 26.91
N ILE A 193 8.14 -9.64 27.02
CA ILE A 193 8.50 -10.99 27.48
C ILE A 193 8.44 -11.97 26.31
N ARG A 194 7.31 -11.99 25.60
CA ARG A 194 7.01 -12.87 24.47
C ARG A 194 5.82 -12.30 23.72
N ALA A 195 5.50 -12.88 22.57
CA ALA A 195 4.23 -12.66 21.90
C ALA A 195 3.57 -14.00 21.53
N THR A 196 2.31 -13.95 21.15
CA THR A 196 1.57 -15.10 20.62
C THR A 196 1.05 -14.74 19.23
N ASP A 197 1.32 -15.57 18.25
CA ASP A 197 0.60 -15.52 16.97
C ASP A 197 -0.81 -16.06 17.20
N ALA A 198 -1.79 -15.20 17.15
CA ALA A 198 -3.17 -15.51 17.50
C ALA A 198 -3.89 -16.40 16.48
N ARG A 199 -3.38 -16.50 15.23
CA ARG A 199 -3.93 -17.43 14.24
C ARG A 199 -3.56 -18.88 14.54
N SER A 200 -2.32 -19.11 14.91
CA SER A 200 -1.80 -20.45 15.16
C SER A 200 -1.77 -20.84 16.64
N GLY A 201 -1.96 -19.88 17.58
CA GLY A 201 -1.77 -20.06 19.01
C GLY A 201 -0.30 -20.25 19.41
N ARG A 202 0.65 -20.04 18.50
CA ARG A 202 2.07 -20.30 18.72
C ARG A 202 2.72 -19.14 19.47
N VAL A 203 3.47 -19.47 20.51
CA VAL A 203 4.32 -18.50 21.20
C VAL A 203 5.53 -18.16 20.33
N ILE A 204 5.80 -16.88 20.16
CA ILE A 204 6.91 -16.32 19.38
C ILE A 204 7.81 -15.45 20.26
N GLY A 205 9.11 -15.46 19.94
CA GLY A 205 10.14 -14.69 20.64
C GLY A 205 10.28 -13.26 20.14
N ALA A 206 11.17 -12.50 20.80
CA ALA A 206 11.45 -11.10 20.49
C ALA A 206 11.93 -10.88 19.05
N ASP A 207 12.72 -11.79 18.51
CA ASP A 207 13.35 -11.69 17.19
C ASP A 207 12.52 -12.31 16.06
N HIS A 208 11.31 -12.78 16.36
CA HIS A 208 10.40 -13.30 15.34
C HIS A 208 9.95 -12.18 14.40
N GLU A 209 10.20 -12.35 13.11
CA GLU A 209 9.85 -11.37 12.09
C GLU A 209 8.35 -11.42 11.78
N ILE A 210 7.70 -10.25 11.81
CA ILE A 210 6.27 -10.08 11.54
C ILE A 210 6.00 -10.23 10.04
N GLN A 211 5.02 -11.05 9.72
CA GLN A 211 4.54 -11.24 8.36
C GLN A 211 3.28 -10.38 8.09
N ASN A 212 2.99 -10.15 6.82
CA ASN A 212 1.81 -9.37 6.44
C ASN A 212 0.51 -10.06 6.87
N GLY A 213 -0.32 -9.33 7.60
CA GLY A 213 -1.59 -9.84 8.12
C GLY A 213 -1.50 -10.60 9.44
N ASP A 214 -0.33 -10.60 10.11
CA ASP A 214 -0.19 -11.26 11.41
C ASP A 214 -1.06 -10.62 12.48
N ILE A 215 -1.69 -11.47 13.29
CA ILE A 215 -2.47 -11.07 14.48
C ILE A 215 -1.66 -11.46 15.71
N ILE A 216 -1.18 -10.46 16.45
CA ILE A 216 -0.16 -10.64 17.47
C ILE A 216 -0.65 -10.16 18.84
N SER A 217 -0.71 -11.07 19.81
CA SER A 217 -0.90 -10.73 21.22
C SER A 217 0.44 -10.54 21.91
N ILE A 218 0.67 -9.34 22.47
CA ILE A 218 1.93 -8.95 23.10
C ILE A 218 1.82 -9.14 24.60
N HIS A 219 2.76 -9.90 25.19
CA HIS A 219 2.88 -10.12 26.61
C HIS A 219 4.08 -9.35 27.17
N ALA A 220 3.81 -8.33 27.98
CA ALA A 220 4.82 -7.47 28.60
C ALA A 220 4.68 -7.44 30.14
N LYS A 221 5.78 -7.13 30.83
CA LYS A 221 5.73 -6.79 32.25
C LYS A 221 5.02 -5.44 32.41
N ARG A 222 4.10 -5.36 33.37
CA ARG A 222 3.52 -4.11 33.84
C ARG A 222 4.45 -3.44 34.84
#